data_db39d99e9aec175d272cb30ad4acbb27
#
_entry.id   db39d99e9aec175d272cb30ad4acbb27
#
_cell.length_a   1.000
_cell.length_b   1.000
_cell.length_c   1.000
_cell.angle_alpha   90.00
_cell.angle_beta   90.00
_cell.angle_gamma   90.00
#
_symmetry.space_group_name_H-M   'P 1'
#
loop_
_entity.id
_entity.type
_entity.pdbx_description
1 polymer ?
#
loop_
_entity_poly.entity_id
_entity_poly.type
_entity_poly.pdbx_seq_one_letter_code
_entity_poly.pdbx_strand_id
1 'polypeptide(L)'
;MEMNGIVISPDPRLRQECAEIDEITPELERLAERMKELMFENRGCGLAAPQVGELIQMVVIDTDYTSKGDYDPYVLINPVIVESSDTLETFSEGCLSIPGISCTIARPDHVVVEAYNLDADLMRYEAEGDLMCVCLQHEIDHLHGITMFERLDPKDRMGAMRAYQDALDHGAKPGDTE
;
A
#
# COMPACT_ATOMS: atom_id res chain seq x y z
N MET A 1 -3.02 6.75 15.43
CA MET A 1 -3.61 8.08 15.09
C MET A 1 -4.20 7.98 13.69
N GLU A 2 -5.29 8.69 13.40
CA GLU A 2 -5.95 8.65 12.08
C GLU A 2 -6.08 10.08 11.53
N MET A 3 -5.88 10.21 10.22
CA MET A 3 -6.11 11.45 9.47
C MET A 3 -6.90 11.13 8.19
N ASN A 4 -8.01 11.83 7.95
CA ASN A 4 -8.86 11.62 6.76
C ASN A 4 -9.26 10.14 6.54
N GLY A 5 -9.48 9.38 7.63
CA GLY A 5 -9.80 7.96 7.57
C GLY A 5 -8.59 7.03 7.36
N ILE A 6 -7.37 7.56 7.28
CA ILE A 6 -6.14 6.80 7.14
C ILE A 6 -5.40 6.73 8.48
N VAL A 7 -4.99 5.53 8.85
CA VAL A 7 -4.10 5.26 9.99
C VAL A 7 -2.70 5.71 9.62
N ILE A 8 -2.10 6.60 10.42
CA ILE A 8 -0.76 7.11 10.14
C ILE A 8 0.28 6.61 11.14
N SER A 9 1.52 6.47 10.69
CA SER A 9 2.67 6.13 11.52
C SER A 9 2.83 7.12 12.70
N PRO A 10 3.23 6.68 13.90
CA PRO A 10 3.70 5.33 14.27
C PRO A 10 2.61 4.42 14.88
N ASP A 11 1.38 4.46 14.38
CA ASP A 11 0.30 3.62 14.90
C ASP A 11 0.68 2.13 14.87
N PRO A 12 0.54 1.37 15.99
CA PRO A 12 0.97 -0.02 16.06
C PRO A 12 0.21 -0.97 15.13
N ARG A 13 -0.96 -0.60 14.63
CA ARG A 13 -1.71 -1.40 13.64
C ARG A 13 -0.93 -1.59 12.34
N LEU A 14 -0.11 -0.60 11.94
CA LEU A 14 0.73 -0.66 10.75
C LEU A 14 1.93 -1.63 10.86
N ARG A 15 2.14 -2.22 12.03
CA ARG A 15 3.25 -3.15 12.32
C ARG A 15 2.77 -4.54 12.74
N GLN A 16 1.52 -4.86 12.46
CA GLN A 16 0.93 -6.15 12.78
C GLN A 16 0.77 -6.97 11.51
N GLU A 17 0.96 -8.28 11.67
CA GLU A 17 0.60 -9.26 10.66
C GLU A 17 -0.91 -9.29 10.51
N CYS A 18 -1.40 -9.25 9.28
CA CYS A 18 -2.81 -9.30 8.96
C CYS A 18 -3.30 -10.75 8.80
N ALA A 19 -4.52 -11.00 9.26
CA ALA A 19 -5.15 -12.32 9.12
C ALA A 19 -5.61 -12.57 7.68
N GLU A 20 -5.47 -13.80 7.21
CA GLU A 20 -6.08 -14.25 5.96
C GLU A 20 -7.62 -14.15 6.04
N ILE A 21 -8.24 -13.94 4.90
CA ILE A 21 -9.69 -13.88 4.74
C ILE A 21 -10.17 -15.25 4.24
N ASP A 22 -11.01 -15.90 5.03
CA ASP A 22 -11.55 -17.24 4.72
C ASP A 22 -12.84 -17.18 3.89
N GLU A 23 -13.60 -16.07 3.98
CA GLU A 23 -14.90 -15.92 3.34
C GLU A 23 -15.13 -14.49 2.85
N ILE A 24 -15.68 -14.33 1.65
CA ILE A 24 -16.10 -13.04 1.10
C ILE A 24 -17.52 -12.77 1.56
N THR A 25 -17.67 -11.78 2.44
CA THR A 25 -18.93 -11.38 3.03
C THR A 25 -19.38 -10.02 2.52
N PRO A 26 -20.67 -9.66 2.62
CA PRO A 26 -21.14 -8.32 2.29
C PRO A 26 -20.45 -7.18 3.09
N GLU A 27 -19.94 -7.49 4.30
CA GLU A 27 -19.14 -6.59 5.10
C GLU A 27 -17.77 -6.31 4.45
N LEU A 28 -17.15 -7.37 3.91
CA LEU A 28 -15.88 -7.27 3.19
C LEU A 28 -16.04 -6.45 1.89
N GLU A 29 -17.12 -6.67 1.15
CA GLU A 29 -17.44 -5.88 -0.05
C GLU A 29 -17.61 -4.39 0.29
N ARG A 30 -18.34 -4.07 1.36
CA ARG A 30 -18.48 -2.66 1.82
C ARG A 30 -17.15 -2.06 2.26
N LEU A 31 -16.29 -2.84 2.90
CA LEU A 31 -14.96 -2.38 3.27
C LEU A 31 -14.10 -2.09 2.03
N ALA A 32 -14.15 -2.97 1.02
CA ALA A 32 -13.45 -2.77 -0.24
C ALA A 32 -13.88 -1.45 -0.92
N GLU A 33 -15.20 -1.19 -1.01
CA GLU A 33 -15.70 0.07 -1.57
C GLU A 33 -15.22 1.29 -0.78
N ARG A 34 -15.29 1.23 0.56
CA ARG A 34 -14.77 2.31 1.40
C ARG A 34 -13.26 2.53 1.22
N MET A 35 -12.48 1.46 1.06
CA MET A 35 -11.03 1.56 0.81
C MET A 35 -10.75 2.22 -0.54
N LYS A 36 -11.50 1.87 -1.59
CA LYS A 36 -11.42 2.52 -2.90
C LYS A 36 -11.68 4.03 -2.80
N GLU A 37 -12.79 4.42 -2.13
CA GLU A 37 -13.13 5.83 -1.90
C GLU A 37 -11.98 6.58 -1.18
N LEU A 38 -11.50 6.04 -0.05
CA LEU A 38 -10.41 6.64 0.72
C LEU A 38 -9.10 6.74 -0.06
N MET A 39 -8.77 5.74 -0.87
CA MET A 39 -7.61 5.74 -1.74
C MET A 39 -7.67 6.94 -2.72
N PHE A 40 -8.78 7.10 -3.42
CA PHE A 40 -8.96 8.21 -4.39
C PHE A 40 -9.05 9.57 -3.72
N GLU A 41 -9.80 9.70 -2.62
CA GLU A 41 -9.90 10.95 -1.85
C GLU A 41 -8.53 11.46 -1.39
N ASN A 42 -7.62 10.55 -1.07
CA ASN A 42 -6.26 10.87 -0.65
C ASN A 42 -5.24 10.77 -1.81
N ARG A 43 -5.69 10.68 -3.07
CA ARG A 43 -4.82 10.65 -4.27
C ARG A 43 -3.79 9.52 -4.27
N GLY A 44 -4.13 8.39 -3.63
CA GLY A 44 -3.31 7.19 -3.61
C GLY A 44 -3.52 6.30 -4.82
N CYS A 45 -2.54 5.48 -5.16
CA CYS A 45 -2.63 4.44 -6.18
C CYS A 45 -2.78 3.03 -5.59
N GLY A 46 -2.63 2.90 -4.28
CA GLY A 46 -2.84 1.68 -3.50
C GLY A 46 -3.24 2.00 -2.07
N LEU A 47 -3.92 1.06 -1.43
CA LEU A 47 -4.29 1.13 -0.02
C LEU A 47 -4.52 -0.28 0.53
N ALA A 48 -3.85 -0.60 1.65
CA ALA A 48 -4.00 -1.86 2.35
C ALA A 48 -4.94 -1.73 3.56
N ALA A 49 -5.63 -2.79 3.92
CA ALA A 49 -6.60 -2.80 5.00
C ALA A 49 -6.07 -2.31 6.36
N PRO A 50 -4.82 -2.61 6.80
CA PRO A 50 -4.30 -2.06 8.05
C PRO A 50 -4.18 -0.52 8.04
N GLN A 51 -4.10 0.11 6.88
CA GLN A 51 -4.10 1.57 6.75
C GLN A 51 -5.49 2.20 7.00
N VAL A 52 -6.54 1.41 7.02
CA VAL A 52 -7.89 1.83 7.46
C VAL A 52 -8.30 1.20 8.79
N GLY A 53 -7.35 0.53 9.45
CA GLY A 53 -7.54 -0.01 10.79
C GLY A 53 -7.97 -1.47 10.85
N GLU A 54 -8.17 -2.12 9.70
CA GLU A 54 -8.61 -3.52 9.58
C GLU A 54 -7.40 -4.44 9.35
N LEU A 55 -7.19 -5.41 10.26
CA LEU A 55 -6.00 -6.28 10.24
C LEU A 55 -6.29 -7.57 9.46
N ILE A 56 -6.66 -7.43 8.20
CA ILE A 56 -6.96 -8.52 7.26
C ILE A 56 -6.18 -8.34 5.96
N GLN A 57 -5.97 -9.45 5.24
CA GLN A 57 -5.19 -9.43 4.00
C GLN A 57 -6.04 -9.00 2.81
N MET A 58 -6.28 -7.68 2.70
CA MET A 58 -6.95 -7.05 1.56
C MET A 58 -6.23 -5.78 1.14
N VAL A 59 -6.12 -5.58 -0.18
CA VAL A 59 -5.55 -4.38 -0.82
C VAL A 59 -6.47 -3.91 -1.92
N VAL A 60 -6.48 -2.60 -2.17
CA VAL A 60 -7.07 -2.00 -3.37
C VAL A 60 -5.96 -1.26 -4.12
N ILE A 61 -5.92 -1.41 -5.45
CA ILE A 61 -4.89 -0.82 -6.31
C ILE A 61 -5.52 -0.29 -7.60
N ASP A 62 -5.17 0.95 -7.96
CA ASP A 62 -5.43 1.54 -9.27
C ASP A 62 -4.28 2.49 -9.63
N THR A 63 -3.38 2.02 -10.48
CA THR A 63 -2.20 2.78 -10.90
C THR A 63 -2.43 3.61 -12.16
N ASP A 64 -3.57 3.43 -12.82
CA ASP A 64 -3.87 3.99 -14.14
C ASP A 64 -4.92 5.10 -14.11
N TYR A 65 -5.63 5.31 -13.01
CA TYR A 65 -6.79 6.21 -12.95
C TYR A 65 -6.47 7.64 -13.39
N THR A 66 -5.26 8.14 -13.12
CA THR A 66 -4.84 9.48 -13.53
C THR A 66 -4.63 9.60 -15.03
N SER A 67 -4.29 8.51 -15.72
CA SER A 67 -4.01 8.48 -17.16
C SER A 67 -5.24 8.08 -17.98
N LYS A 68 -6.08 7.18 -17.47
CA LYS A 68 -7.27 6.68 -18.15
C LYS A 68 -8.51 7.53 -17.91
N GLY A 69 -8.56 8.25 -16.77
CA GLY A 69 -9.74 9.02 -16.36
C GLY A 69 -10.91 8.16 -15.87
N ASP A 70 -10.73 6.86 -15.83
CA ASP A 70 -11.69 5.89 -15.32
C ASP A 70 -11.15 5.29 -14.02
N TYR A 71 -12.03 5.08 -13.05
CA TYR A 71 -11.72 4.44 -11.77
C TYR A 71 -12.11 2.96 -11.84
N ASP A 72 -11.13 2.08 -11.97
CA ASP A 72 -11.34 0.63 -12.04
C ASP A 72 -10.32 -0.10 -11.14
N PRO A 73 -10.41 0.11 -9.82
CA PRO A 73 -9.45 -0.44 -8.87
C PRO A 73 -9.61 -1.95 -8.73
N TYR A 74 -8.49 -2.66 -8.80
CA TYR A 74 -8.41 -4.06 -8.43
C TYR A 74 -8.57 -4.21 -6.91
N VAL A 75 -9.29 -5.24 -6.49
CA VAL A 75 -9.34 -5.71 -5.10
C VAL A 75 -8.58 -7.03 -5.01
N LEU A 76 -7.55 -7.07 -4.19
CA LEU A 76 -6.71 -8.25 -3.98
C LEU A 76 -6.95 -8.78 -2.56
N ILE A 77 -7.43 -10.01 -2.46
CA ILE A 77 -7.68 -10.73 -1.22
C ILE A 77 -6.63 -11.83 -1.09
N ASN A 78 -5.97 -11.91 0.07
CA ASN A 78 -4.89 -12.84 0.38
C ASN A 78 -3.79 -12.83 -0.70
N PRO A 79 -3.26 -11.66 -1.08
CA PRO A 79 -2.27 -11.57 -2.15
C PRO A 79 -0.95 -12.21 -1.74
N VAL A 80 -0.36 -12.98 -2.64
CA VAL A 80 0.95 -13.64 -2.46
C VAL A 80 1.84 -13.34 -3.66
N ILE A 81 3.06 -12.88 -3.42
CA ILE A 81 4.09 -12.81 -4.45
C ILE A 81 4.59 -14.22 -4.72
N VAL A 82 4.24 -14.77 -5.89
CA VAL A 82 4.59 -16.15 -6.29
C VAL A 82 5.89 -16.22 -7.11
N GLU A 83 6.25 -15.12 -7.76
CA GLU A 83 7.51 -14.97 -8.50
C GLU A 83 8.06 -13.56 -8.29
N SER A 84 9.38 -13.42 -8.21
CA SER A 84 10.09 -12.14 -8.21
C SER A 84 11.45 -12.28 -8.86
N SER A 85 11.93 -11.21 -9.51
CA SER A 85 13.29 -11.18 -10.06
C SER A 85 14.34 -11.05 -8.96
N ASP A 86 15.57 -11.45 -9.30
CA ASP A 86 16.75 -11.14 -8.47
C ASP A 86 17.32 -9.73 -8.76
N THR A 87 16.90 -9.12 -9.86
CA THR A 87 17.29 -7.76 -10.23
C THR A 87 16.56 -6.76 -9.36
N LEU A 88 17.31 -5.83 -8.77
CA LEU A 88 16.75 -4.75 -7.96
C LEU A 88 16.83 -3.44 -8.73
N GLU A 89 15.72 -2.70 -8.70
CA GLU A 89 15.63 -1.33 -9.16
C GLU A 89 15.21 -0.41 -8.02
N THR A 90 15.62 0.86 -8.07
CA THR A 90 15.29 1.84 -7.04
C THR A 90 14.13 2.73 -7.49
N PHE A 91 13.12 2.83 -6.62
CA PHE A 91 11.94 3.63 -6.85
C PHE A 91 11.76 4.67 -5.74
N SER A 92 11.22 5.84 -6.09
CA SER A 92 10.77 6.83 -5.12
C SER A 92 9.33 6.51 -4.71
N GLU A 93 9.13 6.13 -3.46
CA GLU A 93 7.83 5.71 -2.93
C GLU A 93 7.29 6.71 -1.92
N GLY A 94 6.00 7.04 -2.04
CA GLY A 94 5.20 7.68 -1.01
C GLY A 94 4.25 6.69 -0.35
N CYS A 95 3.72 7.04 0.81
CA CYS A 95 2.75 6.22 1.53
C CYS A 95 1.68 7.09 2.19
N LEU A 96 0.40 6.75 2.01
CA LEU A 96 -0.71 7.48 2.65
C LEU A 96 -0.61 7.46 4.19
N SER A 97 0.01 6.41 4.76
CA SER A 97 0.25 6.30 6.20
C SER A 97 1.52 7.03 6.68
N ILE A 98 2.31 7.59 5.77
CA ILE A 98 3.55 8.34 6.05
C ILE A 98 3.56 9.60 5.17
N PRO A 99 2.59 10.53 5.39
CA PRO A 99 2.43 11.69 4.52
C PRO A 99 3.60 12.68 4.57
N GLY A 100 3.80 13.39 3.47
CA GLY A 100 4.72 14.52 3.35
C GLY A 100 6.17 14.14 3.09
N ILE A 101 6.48 12.88 2.86
CA ILE A 101 7.82 12.42 2.46
C ILE A 101 7.76 11.33 1.40
N SER A 102 8.86 11.20 0.67
CA SER A 102 9.14 10.06 -0.19
C SER A 102 10.42 9.36 0.24
N CYS A 103 10.52 8.06 0.02
CA CYS A 103 11.71 7.26 0.29
C CYS A 103 12.18 6.55 -0.98
N THR A 104 13.49 6.54 -1.22
CA THR A 104 14.09 5.74 -2.30
C THR A 104 14.31 4.32 -1.80
N ILE A 105 13.61 3.35 -2.38
CA ILE A 105 13.60 1.96 -1.95
C ILE A 105 14.02 1.06 -3.12
N ALA A 106 14.89 0.09 -2.83
CA ALA A 106 15.25 -0.96 -3.79
C ALA A 106 14.26 -2.11 -3.69
N ARG A 107 13.67 -2.48 -4.84
CA ARG A 107 12.73 -3.59 -4.97
C ARG A 107 13.06 -4.46 -6.17
N PRO A 108 12.68 -5.75 -6.18
CA PRO A 108 12.62 -6.52 -7.42
C PRO A 108 11.92 -5.74 -8.53
N ASP A 109 12.54 -5.70 -9.71
CA ASP A 109 12.01 -4.99 -10.87
C ASP A 109 10.87 -5.74 -11.59
N HIS A 110 10.67 -7.02 -11.26
CA HIS A 110 9.57 -7.84 -11.76
C HIS A 110 8.97 -8.67 -10.63
N VAL A 111 7.63 -8.70 -10.57
CA VAL A 111 6.87 -9.55 -9.64
C VAL A 111 5.65 -10.17 -10.32
N VAL A 112 5.29 -11.35 -9.84
CA VAL A 112 4.01 -11.98 -10.12
C VAL A 112 3.28 -12.20 -8.80
N VAL A 113 2.05 -11.70 -8.73
CA VAL A 113 1.19 -11.81 -7.55
C VAL A 113 -0.04 -12.63 -7.90
N GLU A 114 -0.37 -13.58 -7.06
CA GLU A 114 -1.68 -14.27 -7.09
C GLU A 114 -2.53 -13.77 -5.92
N ALA A 115 -3.81 -13.51 -6.19
CA ALA A 115 -4.79 -13.04 -5.20
C ALA A 115 -6.20 -13.44 -5.62
N TYR A 116 -7.11 -13.53 -4.68
CA TYR A 116 -8.53 -13.67 -5.01
C TYR A 116 -9.17 -12.28 -5.22
N ASN A 117 -10.13 -12.20 -6.16
CA ASN A 117 -11.01 -11.05 -6.30
C ASN A 117 -12.27 -11.19 -5.42
N LEU A 118 -13.19 -10.22 -5.47
CA LEU A 118 -14.45 -10.28 -4.70
C LEU A 118 -15.44 -11.37 -5.19
N ASP A 119 -15.24 -11.93 -6.37
CA ASP A 119 -16.03 -13.07 -6.90
C ASP A 119 -15.41 -14.42 -6.50
N ALA A 120 -14.37 -14.43 -5.66
CA ALA A 120 -13.57 -15.59 -5.27
C ALA A 120 -12.81 -16.25 -6.43
N ASP A 121 -12.59 -15.55 -7.53
CA ASP A 121 -11.75 -16.00 -8.62
C ASP A 121 -10.28 -15.74 -8.31
N LEU A 122 -9.42 -16.73 -8.57
CA LEU A 122 -7.98 -16.57 -8.47
C LEU A 122 -7.46 -15.77 -9.66
N MET A 123 -6.90 -14.61 -9.36
CA MET A 123 -6.32 -13.69 -10.33
C MET A 123 -4.80 -13.75 -10.28
N ARG A 124 -4.15 -13.47 -11.41
CA ARG A 124 -2.70 -13.37 -11.52
C ARG A 124 -2.32 -12.01 -12.12
N TYR A 125 -1.50 -11.28 -11.41
CA TYR A 125 -1.01 -9.96 -11.78
C TYR A 125 0.50 -10.04 -12.01
N GLU A 126 0.96 -9.64 -13.18
CA GLU A 126 2.37 -9.58 -13.55
C GLU A 126 2.75 -8.13 -13.86
N ALA A 127 3.82 -7.64 -13.25
CA ALA A 127 4.27 -6.27 -13.40
C ALA A 127 5.80 -6.18 -13.42
N GLU A 128 6.34 -5.29 -14.26
CA GLU A 128 7.79 -5.13 -14.47
C GLU A 128 8.14 -3.65 -14.68
N GLY A 129 9.03 -3.12 -13.83
CA GLY A 129 9.64 -1.79 -13.97
C GLY A 129 8.68 -0.60 -13.93
N ASP A 130 7.45 -0.79 -13.50
CA ASP A 130 6.39 0.22 -13.50
C ASP A 130 5.80 0.49 -12.11
N LEU A 131 4.87 1.45 -12.04
CA LEU A 131 4.18 1.80 -10.80
C LEU A 131 3.39 0.61 -10.22
N MET A 132 2.83 -0.26 -11.06
CA MET A 132 2.09 -1.44 -10.59
C MET A 132 3.01 -2.42 -9.86
N CYS A 133 4.23 -2.64 -10.39
CA CYS A 133 5.25 -3.48 -9.76
C CYS A 133 5.62 -2.98 -8.35
N VAL A 134 5.80 -1.67 -8.20
CA VAL A 134 6.10 -1.05 -6.91
C VAL A 134 4.89 -1.14 -5.96
N CYS A 135 3.71 -0.78 -6.46
CA CYS A 135 2.49 -0.70 -5.66
C CYS A 135 2.10 -2.08 -5.10
N LEU A 136 2.14 -3.14 -5.91
CA LEU A 136 1.89 -4.51 -5.45
C LEU A 136 2.77 -4.88 -4.26
N GLN A 137 4.08 -4.62 -4.36
CA GLN A 137 5.03 -4.94 -3.29
C GLN A 137 4.83 -4.08 -2.05
N HIS A 138 4.56 -2.78 -2.24
CA HIS A 138 4.32 -1.83 -1.15
C HIS A 138 3.07 -2.20 -0.32
N GLU A 139 1.96 -2.48 -1.01
CA GLU A 139 0.72 -2.80 -0.32
C GLU A 139 0.75 -4.19 0.35
N ILE A 140 1.43 -5.17 -0.26
CA ILE A 140 1.65 -6.49 0.36
C ILE A 140 2.54 -6.35 1.61
N ASP A 141 3.56 -5.49 1.59
CA ASP A 141 4.37 -5.20 2.78
C ASP A 141 3.50 -4.76 3.97
N HIS A 142 2.52 -3.89 3.74
CA HIS A 142 1.61 -3.45 4.79
C HIS A 142 0.83 -4.60 5.44
N LEU A 143 0.48 -5.63 4.69
CA LEU A 143 -0.23 -6.82 5.21
C LEU A 143 0.64 -7.64 6.18
N HIS A 144 1.96 -7.51 6.07
CA HIS A 144 2.95 -8.16 6.93
C HIS A 144 3.58 -7.21 7.97
N GLY A 145 2.93 -6.08 8.23
CA GLY A 145 3.39 -5.10 9.21
C GLY A 145 4.69 -4.38 8.83
N ILE A 146 5.02 -4.35 7.55
CA ILE A 146 6.22 -3.70 7.00
C ILE A 146 5.79 -2.37 6.35
N THR A 147 6.45 -1.28 6.73
CA THR A 147 6.28 0.02 6.06
C THR A 147 7.53 0.37 5.26
N MET A 148 7.49 1.45 4.49
CA MET A 148 8.67 1.91 3.77
C MET A 148 9.88 2.20 4.68
N PHE A 149 9.67 2.50 5.96
CA PHE A 149 10.77 2.68 6.92
C PHE A 149 11.56 1.40 7.17
N GLU A 150 10.89 0.24 7.22
CA GLU A 150 11.54 -1.06 7.44
C GLU A 150 12.36 -1.51 6.22
N ARG A 151 12.07 -0.96 5.02
CA ARG A 151 12.82 -1.22 3.78
C ARG A 151 14.11 -0.41 3.65
N LEU A 152 14.25 0.66 4.42
CA LEU A 152 15.46 1.50 4.43
C LEU A 152 16.56 0.90 5.32
N ASP A 153 17.82 1.17 4.96
CA ASP A 153 18.91 0.90 5.87
C ASP A 153 18.83 1.77 7.15
N PRO A 154 19.51 1.42 8.24
CA PRO A 154 19.36 2.12 9.52
C PRO A 154 19.69 3.62 9.46
N LYS A 155 20.61 4.05 8.58
CA LYS A 155 21.03 5.45 8.47
C LYS A 155 19.96 6.26 7.72
N ASP A 156 19.49 5.75 6.60
CA ASP A 156 18.47 6.42 5.78
C ASP A 156 17.13 6.42 6.48
N ARG A 157 16.77 5.34 7.20
CA ARG A 157 15.60 5.27 8.07
C ARG A 157 15.57 6.40 9.10
N MET A 158 16.68 6.66 9.80
CA MET A 158 16.74 7.73 10.77
C MET A 158 16.53 9.11 10.13
N GLY A 159 17.05 9.32 8.93
CA GLY A 159 16.83 10.53 8.14
C GLY A 159 15.36 10.71 7.76
N ALA A 160 14.77 9.65 7.18
CA ALA A 160 13.37 9.63 6.76
C ALA A 160 12.39 9.85 7.94
N MET A 161 12.65 9.23 9.10
CA MET A 161 11.82 9.44 10.29
C MET A 161 11.86 10.88 10.81
N ARG A 162 13.00 11.56 10.73
CA ARG A 162 13.09 12.99 11.09
C ARG A 162 12.33 13.86 10.09
N ALA A 163 12.55 13.63 8.78
CA ALA A 163 11.82 14.34 7.73
C ALA A 163 10.29 14.16 7.87
N TYR A 164 9.86 12.94 8.19
CA TYR A 164 8.45 12.67 8.47
C TYR A 164 7.91 13.43 9.66
N GLN A 165 8.64 13.48 10.78
CA GLN A 165 8.23 14.27 11.94
C GLN A 165 8.13 15.76 11.61
N ASP A 166 9.11 16.29 10.88
CA ASP A 166 9.10 17.67 10.41
C ASP A 166 7.90 17.93 9.48
N ALA A 167 7.57 17.00 8.57
CA ALA A 167 6.40 17.11 7.71
C ALA A 167 5.09 17.15 8.50
N LEU A 168 4.93 16.30 9.52
CA LEU A 168 3.76 16.32 10.41
C LEU A 168 3.65 17.64 11.18
N ASP A 169 4.76 18.17 11.68
CA ASP A 169 4.79 19.45 12.40
C ASP A 169 4.41 20.63 11.50
N HIS A 170 4.59 20.49 10.17
CA HIS A 170 4.13 21.44 9.15
C HIS A 170 2.75 21.14 8.57
N GLY A 171 2.05 20.14 9.12
CA GLY A 171 0.65 19.84 8.78
C GLY A 171 0.45 18.94 7.58
N ALA A 172 1.43 18.11 7.23
CA ALA A 172 1.30 17.11 6.17
C ALA A 172 0.12 16.15 6.43
N LYS A 173 -0.59 15.80 5.36
CA LYS A 173 -1.79 14.93 5.37
C LYS A 173 -1.63 13.80 4.35
N PRO A 174 -2.39 12.69 4.53
CA PRO A 174 -2.45 11.64 3.52
C PRO A 174 -2.66 12.21 2.11
N GLY A 175 -1.87 11.72 1.15
CA GLY A 175 -1.83 12.24 -0.22
C GLY A 175 -0.86 13.39 -0.47
N ASP A 176 -0.25 13.97 0.56
CA ASP A 176 0.85 14.89 0.38
C ASP A 176 2.14 14.07 0.17
N THR A 177 2.85 14.37 -0.90
CA THR A 177 4.21 13.91 -1.22
C THR A 177 5.09 15.14 -1.41
N GLU A 178 6.40 14.99 -1.27
CA GLU A 178 7.32 16.09 -1.56
C GLU A 178 7.13 16.65 -2.95
#